data_c9eb4ee11f72749783ecedd9dfc69a4c
#
_entry.id   c9eb4ee11f72749783ecedd9dfc69a4c
#
_cell.length_a   1.000
_cell.length_b   1.000
_cell.length_c   1.000
_cell.angle_alpha   90.00
_cell.angle_beta   90.00
_cell.angle_gamma   90.00
#
_symmetry.space_group_name_H-M   'P 1'
#
loop_
_entity.id
_entity.type
_entity.pdbx_description
1 polymer ?
#
loop_
_entity_poly.entity_id
_entity_poly.type
_entity_poly.pdbx_seq_one_letter_code
_entity_poly.pdbx_strand_id
1 'polypeptide(L)'
;LHRVHVTGLEKGTTYRYRIYSKEVTAQTDYYVQYGKTAASNVYDVKPFYFTTFDNDKKSVSFTVVNDIHGNNAMLAALTDNVRKDKNDFVLFNGDMVTTFASGQQIFDGFLTTAVKGFASEIPFFYARGNHETRGLFFAHYRDYFPSPTGQTYYSFQAGPVFFIVLDGGEDKPDSDIEYNGLGGFDTYRAQEAEWLKETLNSDACKNAAYRVVVIHIPPGYSAWYGPIESKRLFVPLLNEAKIDLMLCGHLHK
;
A
#
# COMPACT_ATOMS: atom_id res chain seq x y z
N LEU A 1 1.09 13.26 -12.28
CA LEU A 1 1.34 12.76 -10.93
C LEU A 1 2.51 13.54 -10.33
N HIS A 2 2.34 14.04 -9.10
CA HIS A 2 3.42 14.73 -8.39
C HIS A 2 3.89 13.86 -7.23
N ARG A 3 5.20 13.78 -7.06
CA ARG A 3 5.85 13.09 -5.95
C ARG A 3 6.86 14.04 -5.32
N VAL A 4 6.70 14.33 -4.04
CA VAL A 4 7.58 15.23 -3.31
C VAL A 4 8.22 14.44 -2.16
N HIS A 5 9.55 14.44 -2.12
CA HIS A 5 10.32 13.85 -1.04
C HIS A 5 10.83 14.96 -0.14
N VAL A 6 10.40 14.96 1.11
CA VAL A 6 10.82 15.93 2.13
C VAL A 6 11.81 15.24 3.07
N THR A 7 12.97 15.84 3.26
CA THR A 7 14.05 15.31 4.11
C THR A 7 14.33 16.24 5.28
N GLY A 8 15.15 15.79 6.25
CA GLY A 8 15.55 16.61 7.40
C GLY A 8 14.45 16.78 8.45
N LEU A 9 13.44 15.91 8.44
CA LEU A 9 12.37 15.92 9.43
C LEU A 9 12.80 15.16 10.70
N GLU A 10 12.41 15.68 11.86
CA GLU A 10 12.61 15.01 13.13
C GLU A 10 11.56 13.91 13.34
N LYS A 11 11.93 12.80 13.98
CA LYS A 11 11.02 11.71 14.31
C LYS A 11 9.96 12.14 15.33
N GLY A 12 8.78 11.55 15.27
CA GLY A 12 7.68 11.80 16.20
C GLY A 12 7.15 13.23 16.18
N THR A 13 7.46 14.01 15.14
CA THR A 13 7.17 15.44 15.08
C THR A 13 6.03 15.72 14.13
N THR A 14 5.09 16.57 14.57
CA THR A 14 3.94 16.99 13.75
C THR A 14 4.29 18.23 12.94
N TYR A 15 4.17 18.12 11.64
CA TYR A 15 4.42 19.20 10.69
C TYR A 15 3.12 19.69 10.06
N ARG A 16 3.09 20.96 9.71
CA ARG A 16 2.02 21.57 8.91
C ARG A 16 2.45 21.64 7.46
N TYR A 17 1.55 21.39 6.53
CA TYR A 17 1.84 21.48 5.12
C TYR A 17 0.67 22.05 4.31
N ARG A 18 0.98 22.52 3.11
CA ARG A 18 0.05 22.94 2.08
C ARG A 18 0.53 22.42 0.73
N ILE A 19 -0.40 22.24 -0.18
CA ILE A 19 -0.12 21.76 -1.53
C ILE A 19 -0.35 22.89 -2.51
N TYR A 20 0.56 23.00 -3.47
CA TYR A 20 0.45 23.88 -4.62
C TYR A 20 0.85 23.11 -5.88
N SER A 21 -0.03 23.05 -6.87
CA SER A 21 0.21 22.39 -8.15
C SER A 21 -0.26 23.28 -9.29
N LYS A 22 0.59 23.45 -10.28
CA LYS A 22 0.31 24.25 -11.47
C LYS A 22 0.34 23.35 -12.70
N GLU A 23 -0.77 23.33 -13.43
CA GLU A 23 -0.88 22.57 -14.67
C GLU A 23 0.10 23.08 -15.72
N VAL A 24 0.77 22.18 -16.43
CA VAL A 24 1.55 22.49 -17.63
C VAL A 24 0.72 22.03 -18.83
N THR A 25 0.24 22.98 -19.63
CA THR A 25 -0.60 22.71 -20.80
C THR A 25 0.20 22.53 -22.09
N ALA A 26 1.38 23.15 -22.17
CA ALA A 26 2.34 22.96 -23.25
C ALA A 26 3.76 23.26 -22.77
N GLN A 27 4.72 22.61 -23.39
CA GLN A 27 6.14 22.85 -23.15
C GLN A 27 6.90 22.74 -24.47
N THR A 28 7.77 23.72 -24.72
CA THR A 28 8.77 23.68 -25.80
C THR A 28 10.15 23.84 -25.19
N ASP A 29 11.21 23.79 -26.01
CA ASP A 29 12.58 23.97 -25.53
C ASP A 29 12.83 25.34 -24.89
N TYR A 30 11.98 26.31 -25.18
CA TYR A 30 12.18 27.70 -24.78
C TYR A 30 11.10 28.26 -23.86
N TYR A 31 9.97 27.58 -23.72
CA TYR A 31 8.90 28.11 -22.90
C TYR A 31 7.94 27.05 -22.37
N VAL A 32 7.33 27.36 -21.21
CA VAL A 32 6.30 26.52 -20.57
C VAL A 32 5.01 27.33 -20.47
N GLN A 33 3.93 26.76 -21.02
CA GLN A 33 2.58 27.30 -20.85
C GLN A 33 1.89 26.63 -19.66
N TYR A 34 1.39 27.46 -18.76
CA TYR A 34 0.69 26.99 -17.59
C TYR A 34 -0.82 27.13 -17.75
N GLY A 35 -1.55 26.16 -17.22
CA GLY A 35 -3.00 26.15 -17.10
C GLY A 35 -3.48 26.50 -15.69
N LYS A 36 -4.44 25.71 -15.21
CA LYS A 36 -5.06 25.91 -13.90
C LYS A 36 -4.06 25.68 -12.77
N THR A 37 -4.27 26.41 -11.68
CA THR A 37 -3.58 26.18 -10.41
C THR A 37 -4.53 25.51 -9.44
N ALA A 38 -4.09 24.39 -8.85
CA ALA A 38 -4.72 23.76 -7.70
C ALA A 38 -3.85 24.00 -6.47
N ALA A 39 -4.42 24.61 -5.45
CA ALA A 39 -3.74 24.87 -4.19
C ALA A 39 -4.68 24.59 -3.02
N SER A 40 -4.13 24.10 -1.91
CA SER A 40 -4.89 24.12 -0.66
C SER A 40 -5.19 25.58 -0.28
N ASN A 41 -6.45 25.87 0.06
CA ASN A 41 -6.86 27.22 0.42
C ASN A 41 -6.02 27.73 1.61
N VAL A 42 -5.43 28.90 1.45
CA VAL A 42 -4.53 29.50 2.46
C VAL A 42 -5.24 30.50 3.37
N TYR A 43 -6.45 30.92 3.01
CA TYR A 43 -7.17 31.98 3.73
C TYR A 43 -8.20 31.41 4.71
N ASP A 44 -9.04 30.48 4.26
CA ASP A 44 -10.22 30.04 5.01
C ASP A 44 -10.09 28.61 5.55
N VAL A 45 -9.07 27.85 5.13
CA VAL A 45 -8.88 26.45 5.51
C VAL A 45 -7.58 26.27 6.30
N LYS A 46 -7.68 25.57 7.40
CA LYS A 46 -6.51 25.19 8.20
C LYS A 46 -5.52 24.38 7.34
N PRO A 47 -4.20 24.50 7.59
CA PRO A 47 -3.21 23.68 6.94
C PRO A 47 -3.47 22.20 7.28
N PHE A 48 -3.03 21.30 6.39
CA PHE A 48 -2.93 19.88 6.70
C PHE A 48 -1.79 19.62 7.67
N TYR A 49 -1.87 18.50 8.36
CA TYR A 49 -0.85 18.06 9.31
C TYR A 49 -0.44 16.63 8.97
N PHE A 50 0.78 16.28 9.27
CA PHE A 50 1.21 14.90 9.38
C PHE A 50 2.23 14.77 10.51
N THR A 51 2.33 13.56 11.07
CA THR A 51 3.33 13.25 12.10
C THR A 51 4.30 12.20 11.53
N THR A 52 5.58 12.45 11.65
CA THR A 52 6.63 11.50 11.27
C THR A 52 6.63 10.29 12.19
N PHE A 53 7.00 9.12 11.67
CA PHE A 53 7.12 7.92 12.50
C PHE A 53 8.19 8.10 13.59
N ASP A 54 7.91 7.50 14.73
CA ASP A 54 8.85 7.37 15.85
C ASP A 54 9.00 5.89 16.21
N ASN A 55 10.11 5.30 15.81
CA ASN A 55 10.39 3.89 16.08
C ASN A 55 10.76 3.61 17.54
N ASP A 56 10.94 4.63 18.37
CA ASP A 56 11.14 4.46 19.81
C ASP A 56 9.82 4.33 20.59
N LYS A 57 8.67 4.54 19.93
CA LYS A 57 7.35 4.28 20.52
C LYS A 57 7.24 2.84 21.01
N LYS A 58 6.53 2.64 22.11
CA LYS A 58 6.27 1.31 22.70
C LYS A 58 5.02 0.63 22.19
N SER A 59 4.23 1.33 21.39
CA SER A 59 3.01 0.83 20.77
C SER A 59 2.79 1.47 19.41
N VAL A 60 2.06 0.79 18.55
CA VAL A 60 1.57 1.28 17.27
C VAL A 60 0.08 1.01 17.17
N SER A 61 -0.68 1.97 16.64
CA SER A 61 -2.11 1.85 16.39
C SER A 61 -2.36 2.01 14.90
N PHE A 62 -3.08 1.08 14.30
CA PHE A 62 -3.41 1.13 12.88
C PHE A 62 -4.76 0.47 12.58
N THR A 63 -5.37 0.89 11.49
CA THR A 63 -6.60 0.27 10.94
C THR A 63 -6.23 -0.51 9.69
N VAL A 64 -6.79 -1.71 9.54
CA VAL A 64 -6.65 -2.52 8.32
C VAL A 64 -7.98 -2.53 7.57
N VAL A 65 -7.93 -2.29 6.27
CA VAL A 65 -9.10 -2.32 5.37
C VAL A 65 -8.71 -3.06 4.11
N ASN A 66 -9.59 -3.93 3.61
CA ASN A 66 -9.40 -4.73 2.39
C ASN A 66 -10.74 -4.96 1.69
N ASP A 67 -10.70 -5.47 0.45
CA ASP A 67 -11.86 -5.93 -0.31
C ASP A 67 -12.97 -4.88 -0.44
N ILE A 68 -12.60 -3.64 -0.68
CA ILE A 68 -13.53 -2.51 -0.83
C ILE A 68 -14.20 -2.50 -2.21
N HIS A 69 -13.48 -2.92 -3.26
CA HIS A 69 -13.98 -3.00 -4.64
C HIS A 69 -14.73 -1.74 -5.12
N GLY A 70 -14.23 -0.55 -4.75
CA GLY A 70 -14.84 0.73 -5.10
C GLY A 70 -16.05 1.14 -4.26
N ASN A 71 -16.38 0.40 -3.21
CA ASN A 71 -17.47 0.77 -2.30
C ASN A 71 -17.07 1.89 -1.34
N ASN A 72 -17.13 3.12 -1.84
CA ASN A 72 -16.72 4.31 -1.09
C ASN A 72 -17.55 4.56 0.18
N ALA A 73 -18.81 4.15 0.21
CA ALA A 73 -19.63 4.29 1.41
C ALA A 73 -19.14 3.36 2.53
N MET A 74 -18.79 2.12 2.19
CA MET A 74 -18.19 1.17 3.12
C MET A 74 -16.81 1.68 3.60
N LEU A 75 -15.95 2.13 2.68
CA LEU A 75 -14.65 2.67 3.05
C LEU A 75 -14.78 3.85 4.04
N ALA A 76 -15.67 4.79 3.76
CA ALA A 76 -15.90 5.93 4.65
C ALA A 76 -16.34 5.48 6.04
N ALA A 77 -17.26 4.51 6.12
CA ALA A 77 -17.74 3.98 7.39
C ALA A 77 -16.64 3.25 8.18
N LEU A 78 -15.83 2.42 7.52
CA LEU A 78 -14.74 1.68 8.16
C LEU A 78 -13.61 2.60 8.65
N THR A 79 -13.40 3.75 8.02
CA THR A 79 -12.32 4.68 8.35
C THR A 79 -12.77 5.90 9.16
N ASP A 80 -14.06 5.99 9.55
CA ASP A 80 -14.61 7.16 10.26
C ASP A 80 -13.88 7.46 11.58
N ASN A 81 -13.40 6.45 12.27
CA ASN A 81 -12.73 6.59 13.56
C ASN A 81 -11.20 6.72 13.49
N VAL A 82 -10.60 6.57 12.32
CA VAL A 82 -9.12 6.57 12.17
C VAL A 82 -8.45 7.77 12.83
N ARG A 83 -9.01 8.96 12.66
CA ARG A 83 -8.48 10.19 13.29
C ARG A 83 -8.77 10.26 14.78
N LYS A 84 -9.96 9.85 15.22
CA LYS A 84 -10.38 9.85 16.64
C LYS A 84 -9.54 8.88 17.46
N ASP A 85 -9.25 7.71 16.89
CA ASP A 85 -8.47 6.65 17.52
C ASP A 85 -6.96 6.92 17.44
N LYS A 86 -6.56 8.04 16.82
CA LYS A 86 -5.17 8.48 16.67
C LYS A 86 -4.29 7.39 16.05
N ASN A 87 -4.78 6.75 15.00
CA ASN A 87 -4.00 5.76 14.28
C ASN A 87 -2.70 6.37 13.74
N ASP A 88 -1.62 5.63 13.86
CA ASP A 88 -0.34 6.02 13.27
C ASP A 88 -0.37 5.89 11.74
N PHE A 89 -1.15 4.93 11.22
CA PHE A 89 -1.39 4.74 9.78
C PHE A 89 -2.64 3.89 9.50
N VAL A 90 -3.02 3.83 8.23
CA VAL A 90 -4.00 2.87 7.70
C VAL A 90 -3.28 1.88 6.79
N LEU A 91 -3.67 0.62 6.82
CA LEU A 91 -3.18 -0.43 5.95
C LEU A 91 -4.30 -0.87 4.99
N PHE A 92 -4.16 -0.57 3.72
CA PHE A 92 -4.99 -1.16 2.67
C PHE A 92 -4.40 -2.51 2.28
N ASN A 93 -5.13 -3.58 2.52
CA ASN A 93 -4.66 -4.94 2.27
C ASN A 93 -5.32 -5.55 1.03
N GLY A 94 -5.24 -4.84 -0.10
CA GLY A 94 -5.66 -5.32 -1.42
C GLY A 94 -7.14 -5.16 -1.74
N ASP A 95 -7.44 -5.30 -3.02
CA ASP A 95 -8.78 -5.28 -3.61
C ASP A 95 -9.59 -4.01 -3.27
N MET A 96 -8.91 -2.87 -3.29
CA MET A 96 -9.56 -1.58 -3.10
C MET A 96 -10.39 -1.17 -4.32
N VAL A 97 -10.06 -1.71 -5.50
CA VAL A 97 -10.80 -1.56 -6.76
C VAL A 97 -11.07 -2.93 -7.38
N THR A 98 -12.11 -3.04 -8.22
CA THR A 98 -12.41 -4.30 -8.92
C THR A 98 -11.45 -4.56 -10.08
N THR A 99 -10.95 -3.51 -10.73
CA THR A 99 -9.96 -3.58 -11.79
C THR A 99 -9.11 -2.32 -11.78
N PHE A 100 -7.90 -2.39 -12.29
CA PHE A 100 -7.00 -1.26 -12.42
C PHE A 100 -7.00 -0.78 -13.89
N ALA A 101 -8.12 -0.18 -14.33
CA ALA A 101 -8.35 0.14 -15.73
C ALA A 101 -7.84 1.52 -16.13
N SER A 102 -7.77 2.48 -15.21
CA SER A 102 -7.30 3.85 -15.47
C SER A 102 -6.84 4.54 -14.19
N GLY A 103 -6.05 5.62 -14.33
CA GLY A 103 -5.69 6.46 -13.18
C GLY A 103 -6.90 7.12 -12.51
N GLN A 104 -7.94 7.48 -13.28
CA GLN A 104 -9.16 8.07 -12.71
C GLN A 104 -9.90 7.08 -11.79
N GLN A 105 -9.91 5.79 -12.15
CA GLN A 105 -10.55 4.76 -11.35
C GLN A 105 -9.92 4.60 -9.95
N ILE A 106 -8.62 4.85 -9.82
CA ILE A 106 -7.96 4.84 -8.50
C ILE A 106 -8.56 5.92 -7.59
N PHE A 107 -8.74 7.13 -8.14
CA PHE A 107 -9.33 8.24 -7.39
C PHE A 107 -10.80 8.00 -7.07
N ASP A 108 -11.58 7.58 -8.05
CA ASP A 108 -13.03 7.35 -7.89
C ASP A 108 -13.32 6.10 -7.07
N GLY A 109 -12.47 5.08 -7.15
CA GLY A 109 -12.65 3.80 -6.46
C GLY A 109 -12.40 3.86 -4.96
N PHE A 110 -11.40 4.62 -4.50
CA PHE A 110 -11.11 4.71 -3.08
C PHE A 110 -10.27 5.93 -2.65
N LEU A 111 -9.32 6.39 -3.49
CA LEU A 111 -8.30 7.35 -3.03
C LEU A 111 -8.91 8.69 -2.65
N THR A 112 -9.91 9.18 -3.41
CA THR A 112 -10.62 10.44 -3.06
C THR A 112 -11.32 10.33 -1.71
N THR A 113 -11.94 9.19 -1.43
CA THR A 113 -12.61 8.94 -0.14
C THR A 113 -11.60 8.87 1.00
N ALA A 114 -10.48 8.16 0.81
CA ALA A 114 -9.41 8.09 1.79
C ALA A 114 -8.81 9.48 2.09
N VAL A 115 -8.53 10.28 1.06
CA VAL A 115 -7.99 11.64 1.23
C VAL A 115 -8.95 12.55 1.99
N LYS A 116 -10.25 12.51 1.68
CA LYS A 116 -11.28 13.26 2.42
C LYS A 116 -11.40 12.79 3.87
N GLY A 117 -11.32 11.49 4.10
CA GLY A 117 -11.46 10.89 5.43
C GLY A 117 -10.24 11.10 6.32
N PHE A 118 -9.06 10.68 5.88
CA PHE A 118 -7.86 10.65 6.72
C PHE A 118 -6.54 10.86 5.97
N ALA A 119 -6.40 10.40 4.73
CA ALA A 119 -5.09 10.25 4.07
C ALA A 119 -4.40 11.57 3.70
N SER A 120 -5.07 12.72 3.90
CA SER A 120 -4.42 14.02 3.90
C SER A 120 -3.56 14.29 5.15
N GLU A 121 -3.70 13.51 6.23
CA GLU A 121 -3.02 13.75 7.50
C GLU A 121 -2.41 12.49 8.12
N ILE A 122 -3.03 11.33 7.89
CA ILE A 122 -2.57 10.04 8.38
C ILE A 122 -2.09 9.23 7.17
N PRO A 123 -0.85 8.74 7.16
CA PRO A 123 -0.32 7.97 6.04
C PRO A 123 -1.04 6.63 5.90
N PHE A 124 -0.99 6.07 4.71
CA PHE A 124 -1.40 4.70 4.50
C PHE A 124 -0.30 3.90 3.79
N PHE A 125 -0.29 2.60 4.06
CA PHE A 125 0.48 1.60 3.32
C PHE A 125 -0.48 0.75 2.50
N TYR A 126 -0.01 0.19 1.40
CA TYR A 126 -0.85 -0.58 0.51
C TYR A 126 -0.17 -1.89 0.10
N ALA A 127 -0.76 -3.01 0.49
CA ALA A 127 -0.45 -4.34 -0.04
C ALA A 127 -1.34 -4.57 -1.27
N ARG A 128 -0.77 -4.97 -2.40
CA ARG A 128 -1.51 -5.20 -3.65
C ARG A 128 -2.36 -6.48 -3.53
N GLY A 129 -3.64 -6.40 -3.92
CA GLY A 129 -4.50 -7.55 -4.11
C GLY A 129 -4.46 -8.08 -5.55
N ASN A 130 -5.19 -9.16 -5.82
CA ASN A 130 -5.25 -9.71 -7.17
C ASN A 130 -6.07 -8.82 -8.13
N HIS A 131 -7.05 -8.10 -7.64
CA HIS A 131 -7.83 -7.18 -8.49
C HIS A 131 -7.01 -5.99 -9.00
N GLU A 132 -5.98 -5.55 -8.29
CA GLU A 132 -5.03 -4.54 -8.76
C GLU A 132 -4.08 -5.05 -9.85
N THR A 133 -4.02 -6.37 -10.10
CA THR A 133 -3.25 -6.93 -11.23
C THR A 133 -4.04 -6.95 -12.54
N ARG A 134 -5.34 -6.65 -12.49
CA ARG A 134 -6.28 -6.72 -13.60
C ARG A 134 -6.50 -5.37 -14.25
N GLY A 135 -6.71 -5.35 -15.57
CA GLY A 135 -6.97 -4.13 -16.34
C GLY A 135 -5.70 -3.53 -16.93
N LEU A 136 -5.88 -2.69 -17.97
CA LEU A 136 -4.77 -2.16 -18.78
C LEU A 136 -3.83 -1.20 -18.02
N PHE A 137 -4.24 -0.70 -16.87
CA PHE A 137 -3.49 0.28 -16.09
C PHE A 137 -2.66 -0.36 -14.95
N PHE A 138 -2.70 -1.68 -14.80
CA PHE A 138 -2.03 -2.39 -13.70
C PHE A 138 -0.53 -2.10 -13.59
N ALA A 139 0.15 -1.91 -14.73
CA ALA A 139 1.58 -1.61 -14.78
C ALA A 139 1.95 -0.28 -14.08
N HIS A 140 0.97 0.63 -13.96
CA HIS A 140 1.12 1.93 -13.30
C HIS A 140 0.88 1.89 -11.78
N TYR A 141 0.59 0.73 -11.18
CA TYR A 141 0.39 0.62 -9.73
C TYR A 141 1.52 1.29 -8.94
N ARG A 142 2.77 0.98 -9.28
CA ARG A 142 3.96 1.53 -8.60
C ARG A 142 4.18 3.03 -8.82
N ASP A 143 3.58 3.61 -9.85
CA ASP A 143 3.61 5.05 -10.08
C ASP A 143 2.77 5.80 -9.04
N TYR A 144 1.66 5.20 -8.61
CA TYR A 144 0.75 5.76 -7.61
C TYR A 144 1.13 5.35 -6.18
N PHE A 145 1.60 4.13 -6.00
CA PHE A 145 1.93 3.54 -4.70
C PHE A 145 3.38 3.06 -4.68
N PRO A 146 4.33 4.01 -4.63
CA PRO A 146 5.76 3.67 -4.60
C PRO A 146 6.14 3.04 -3.27
N SER A 147 7.01 2.04 -3.33
CA SER A 147 7.59 1.39 -2.17
C SER A 147 9.10 1.63 -2.08
N PRO A 148 9.72 1.41 -0.91
CA PRO A 148 11.17 1.53 -0.76
C PRO A 148 11.98 0.57 -1.66
N THR A 149 11.41 -0.59 -1.99
CA THR A 149 12.06 -1.60 -2.86
C THR A 149 11.89 -1.32 -4.35
N GLY A 150 10.97 -0.41 -4.73
CA GLY A 150 10.54 -0.23 -6.12
C GLY A 150 9.68 -1.39 -6.65
N GLN A 151 9.35 -2.38 -5.81
CA GLN A 151 8.47 -3.49 -6.08
C GLN A 151 7.10 -3.30 -5.39
N THR A 152 6.18 -4.25 -5.50
CA THR A 152 4.91 -4.21 -4.78
C THR A 152 4.99 -4.87 -3.40
N TYR A 153 6.11 -5.51 -3.09
CA TYR A 153 6.45 -6.03 -1.76
C TYR A 153 7.53 -5.17 -1.09
N TYR A 154 7.44 -4.98 0.21
CA TYR A 154 8.35 -4.15 0.98
C TYR A 154 8.22 -4.41 2.48
N SER A 155 9.09 -3.79 3.26
CA SER A 155 9.00 -3.82 4.72
C SER A 155 9.17 -2.42 5.31
N PHE A 156 8.64 -2.22 6.51
CA PHE A 156 8.82 -1.00 7.29
C PHE A 156 8.71 -1.29 8.77
N GLN A 157 9.27 -0.41 9.59
CA GLN A 157 9.12 -0.47 11.03
C GLN A 157 8.23 0.66 11.52
N ALA A 158 7.33 0.33 12.44
CA ALA A 158 6.51 1.30 13.16
C ALA A 158 6.52 0.94 14.66
N GLY A 159 7.19 1.75 15.47
CA GLY A 159 7.40 1.44 16.89
C GLY A 159 8.02 0.05 17.09
N PRO A 160 7.43 -0.81 17.93
CA PRO A 160 7.96 -2.14 18.24
C PRO A 160 7.70 -3.20 17.16
N VAL A 161 6.99 -2.86 16.09
CA VAL A 161 6.51 -3.82 15.09
C VAL A 161 7.25 -3.66 13.78
N PHE A 162 7.77 -4.76 13.25
CA PHE A 162 8.30 -4.86 11.89
C PHE A 162 7.25 -5.45 10.97
N PHE A 163 6.82 -4.67 10.00
CA PHE A 163 5.83 -5.06 9.00
C PHE A 163 6.51 -5.56 7.73
N ILE A 164 6.02 -6.69 7.22
CA ILE A 164 6.46 -7.32 5.97
C ILE A 164 5.23 -7.37 5.07
N VAL A 165 5.22 -6.55 4.03
CA VAL A 165 4.14 -6.51 3.04
C VAL A 165 4.53 -7.37 1.87
N LEU A 166 3.76 -8.44 1.65
CA LEU A 166 3.93 -9.40 0.56
C LEU A 166 2.87 -9.17 -0.52
N ASP A 167 3.22 -9.60 -1.72
CA ASP A 167 2.34 -9.58 -2.88
C ASP A 167 2.16 -11.00 -3.42
N GLY A 168 1.11 -11.66 -3.03
CA GLY A 168 0.80 -13.02 -3.48
C GLY A 168 0.47 -13.14 -4.99
N GLY A 169 0.37 -12.01 -5.69
CA GLY A 169 -0.02 -11.97 -7.11
C GLY A 169 -1.48 -12.35 -7.31
N GLU A 170 -1.73 -13.32 -8.17
CA GLU A 170 -3.06 -13.81 -8.53
C GLU A 170 -3.30 -15.24 -7.98
N ASP A 171 -4.55 -15.60 -7.78
CA ASP A 171 -4.95 -16.94 -7.33
C ASP A 171 -4.93 -18.00 -8.45
N LYS A 172 -4.88 -17.57 -9.72
CA LYS A 172 -4.81 -18.41 -10.91
C LYS A 172 -3.38 -18.67 -11.40
N PRO A 173 -3.14 -19.69 -12.24
CA PRO A 173 -1.83 -19.90 -12.87
C PRO A 173 -1.53 -18.85 -13.95
N ASP A 174 -0.25 -18.69 -14.28
CA ASP A 174 0.21 -17.76 -15.34
C ASP A 174 -0.41 -18.04 -16.71
N SER A 175 -0.81 -19.29 -16.97
CA SER A 175 -1.46 -19.73 -18.21
C SER A 175 -2.95 -19.43 -18.27
N ASP A 176 -3.55 -18.85 -17.23
CA ASP A 176 -4.99 -18.59 -17.19
C ASP A 176 -5.42 -17.61 -18.29
N ILE A 177 -6.61 -17.85 -18.83
CA ILE A 177 -7.18 -17.07 -19.94
C ILE A 177 -7.41 -15.60 -19.52
N GLU A 178 -7.61 -15.33 -18.25
CA GLU A 178 -7.80 -13.96 -17.74
C GLU A 178 -6.58 -13.06 -18.03
N TYR A 179 -5.40 -13.66 -18.15
CA TYR A 179 -4.15 -12.97 -18.49
C TYR A 179 -3.65 -13.30 -19.90
N ASN A 180 -4.42 -14.04 -20.71
CA ASN A 180 -4.05 -14.45 -22.08
C ASN A 180 -2.65 -15.11 -22.16
N GLY A 181 -2.23 -15.82 -21.12
CA GLY A 181 -0.91 -16.44 -21.02
C GLY A 181 0.25 -15.46 -20.85
N LEU A 182 -0.03 -14.19 -20.49
CA LEU A 182 0.98 -13.16 -20.25
C LEU A 182 1.29 -13.00 -18.75
N GLY A 183 0.72 -13.84 -17.89
CA GLY A 183 1.04 -13.88 -16.46
C GLY A 183 2.51 -14.18 -16.23
N GLY A 184 3.08 -13.61 -15.18
CA GLY A 184 4.47 -13.82 -14.75
C GLY A 184 4.56 -13.93 -13.23
N PHE A 185 3.48 -14.35 -12.59
CA PHE A 185 3.36 -14.37 -11.13
C PHE A 185 4.26 -15.42 -10.47
N ASP A 186 4.55 -16.53 -11.14
CA ASP A 186 5.43 -17.57 -10.59
C ASP A 186 6.87 -17.07 -10.46
N THR A 187 7.39 -16.44 -11.51
CA THR A 187 8.72 -15.81 -11.46
C THR A 187 8.76 -14.69 -10.43
N TYR A 188 7.68 -13.90 -10.37
CA TYR A 188 7.55 -12.80 -9.42
C TYR A 188 7.56 -13.29 -7.96
N ARG A 189 6.75 -14.32 -7.62
CA ARG A 189 6.73 -14.94 -6.29
C ARG A 189 8.09 -15.53 -5.90
N ALA A 190 8.80 -16.13 -6.86
CA ALA A 190 10.14 -16.67 -6.60
C ALA A 190 11.15 -15.56 -6.25
N GLN A 191 11.13 -14.44 -6.98
CA GLN A 191 11.95 -13.26 -6.65
C GLN A 191 11.58 -12.66 -5.30
N GLU A 192 10.31 -12.59 -5.01
CA GLU A 192 9.80 -12.11 -3.72
C GLU A 192 10.24 -13.02 -2.55
N ALA A 193 10.25 -14.34 -2.75
CA ALA A 193 10.70 -15.29 -1.74
C ALA A 193 12.19 -15.10 -1.38
N GLU A 194 13.04 -14.81 -2.36
CA GLU A 194 14.45 -14.48 -2.09
C GLU A 194 14.58 -13.17 -1.30
N TRP A 195 13.85 -12.13 -1.71
CA TRP A 195 13.79 -10.89 -0.96
C TRP A 195 13.25 -11.09 0.47
N LEU A 196 12.22 -11.91 0.63
CA LEU A 196 11.64 -12.23 1.93
C LEU A 196 12.69 -12.90 2.84
N LYS A 197 13.44 -13.86 2.32
CA LYS A 197 14.51 -14.54 3.05
C LYS A 197 15.58 -13.54 3.54
N GLU A 198 16.00 -12.61 2.70
CA GLU A 198 16.95 -11.56 3.08
C GLU A 198 16.36 -10.64 4.15
N THR A 199 15.10 -10.21 3.95
CA THR A 199 14.38 -9.31 4.87
C THR A 199 14.22 -9.93 6.26
N LEU A 200 13.82 -11.20 6.34
CA LEU A 200 13.68 -11.93 7.61
C LEU A 200 15.02 -12.10 8.34
N ASN A 201 16.13 -12.10 7.60
CA ASN A 201 17.48 -12.17 8.15
C ASN A 201 18.08 -10.83 8.55
N SER A 202 17.43 -9.71 8.23
CA SER A 202 17.89 -8.37 8.60
C SER A 202 17.88 -8.13 10.11
N ASP A 203 18.78 -7.29 10.58
CA ASP A 203 18.84 -6.89 11.99
C ASP A 203 17.54 -6.20 12.44
N ALA A 204 16.93 -5.40 11.57
CA ALA A 204 15.68 -4.72 11.85
C ALA A 204 14.55 -5.73 12.14
N CYS A 205 14.43 -6.77 11.33
CA CYS A 205 13.43 -7.83 11.55
C CYS A 205 13.75 -8.66 12.80
N LYS A 206 15.01 -9.07 12.98
CA LYS A 206 15.42 -9.92 14.10
C LYS A 206 15.26 -9.24 15.45
N ASN A 207 15.52 -7.93 15.52
CA ASN A 207 15.47 -7.16 16.76
C ASN A 207 14.08 -6.57 17.07
N ALA A 208 13.13 -6.65 16.13
CA ALA A 208 11.76 -6.19 16.37
C ALA A 208 11.07 -7.02 17.47
N ALA A 209 10.28 -6.36 18.31
CA ALA A 209 9.52 -7.04 19.34
C ALA A 209 8.41 -7.91 18.72
N TYR A 210 7.82 -7.45 17.63
CA TYR A 210 6.78 -8.17 16.89
C TYR A 210 7.04 -8.12 15.38
N ARG A 211 6.64 -9.18 14.67
CA ARG A 211 6.73 -9.34 13.21
C ARG A 211 5.34 -9.58 12.66
N VAL A 212 4.86 -8.67 11.85
CA VAL A 212 3.53 -8.73 11.24
C VAL A 212 3.69 -8.86 9.73
N VAL A 213 3.11 -9.90 9.16
CA VAL A 213 3.03 -10.12 7.72
C VAL A 213 1.68 -9.63 7.21
N VAL A 214 1.71 -8.95 6.09
CA VAL A 214 0.53 -8.48 5.37
C VAL A 214 0.57 -9.09 3.98
N ILE A 215 -0.44 -9.84 3.62
CA ILE A 215 -0.60 -10.44 2.29
C ILE A 215 -2.08 -10.52 1.97
N HIS A 216 -2.49 -10.09 0.78
CA HIS A 216 -3.92 -10.07 0.44
C HIS A 216 -4.49 -11.50 0.38
N ILE A 217 -3.94 -12.35 -0.48
CA ILE A 217 -4.40 -13.74 -0.64
C ILE A 217 -3.77 -14.63 0.44
N PRO A 218 -4.54 -15.27 1.34
CA PRO A 218 -3.99 -16.12 2.38
C PRO A 218 -3.25 -17.33 1.78
N PRO A 219 -1.98 -17.58 2.11
CA PRO A 219 -1.25 -18.72 1.60
C PRO A 219 -1.89 -20.05 1.98
N GLY A 220 -2.28 -20.83 0.97
CA GLY A 220 -2.82 -22.19 1.18
C GLY A 220 -4.24 -22.24 1.73
N TYR A 221 -5.02 -21.17 1.65
CA TYR A 221 -6.42 -21.16 2.11
C TYR A 221 -7.34 -22.07 1.26
N SER A 222 -6.95 -22.36 0.03
CA SER A 222 -7.71 -23.15 -0.93
C SER A 222 -6.80 -24.02 -1.80
N ALA A 223 -7.42 -24.83 -2.67
CA ALA A 223 -6.73 -25.62 -3.68
C ALA A 223 -6.39 -24.84 -4.97
N TRP A 224 -6.61 -23.53 -5.01
CA TRP A 224 -6.23 -22.71 -6.14
C TRP A 224 -4.72 -22.55 -6.25
N TYR A 225 -4.23 -22.35 -7.46
CA TYR A 225 -2.81 -22.40 -7.79
C TYR A 225 -1.99 -21.36 -7.00
N GLY A 226 -2.37 -20.09 -7.04
CA GLY A 226 -1.63 -19.00 -6.40
C GLY A 226 -1.46 -19.17 -4.87
N PRO A 227 -2.53 -19.48 -4.11
CA PRO A 227 -2.44 -19.84 -2.69
C PRO A 227 -1.51 -21.01 -2.40
N ILE A 228 -1.50 -22.06 -3.25
CA ILE A 228 -0.61 -23.21 -3.09
C ILE A 228 0.85 -22.79 -3.28
N GLU A 229 1.15 -22.03 -4.34
CA GLU A 229 2.49 -21.54 -4.62
C GLU A 229 2.98 -20.56 -3.54
N SER A 230 2.14 -19.64 -3.09
CA SER A 230 2.46 -18.76 -1.96
C SER A 230 2.75 -19.52 -0.69
N LYS A 231 1.97 -20.60 -0.41
CA LYS A 231 2.24 -21.49 0.72
C LYS A 231 3.58 -22.19 0.59
N ARG A 232 3.88 -22.71 -0.59
CA ARG A 232 5.13 -23.44 -0.87
C ARG A 232 6.36 -22.55 -0.68
N LEU A 233 6.29 -21.30 -1.14
CA LEU A 233 7.42 -20.37 -1.17
C LEU A 233 7.58 -19.58 0.14
N PHE A 234 6.51 -19.07 0.71
CA PHE A 234 6.59 -18.10 1.81
C PHE A 234 6.45 -18.76 3.19
N VAL A 235 5.53 -19.73 3.35
CA VAL A 235 5.21 -20.26 4.67
C VAL A 235 6.39 -20.93 5.39
N PRO A 236 7.28 -21.68 4.73
CA PRO A 236 8.47 -22.22 5.41
C PRO A 236 9.37 -21.12 5.99
N LEU A 237 9.61 -20.05 5.23
CA LEU A 237 10.43 -18.90 5.65
C LEU A 237 9.79 -18.18 6.85
N LEU A 238 8.48 -17.94 6.77
CA LEU A 238 7.72 -17.25 7.81
C LEU A 238 7.67 -18.06 9.11
N ASN A 239 7.53 -19.38 9.03
CA ASN A 239 7.55 -20.26 10.19
C ASN A 239 8.92 -20.29 10.87
N GLU A 240 10.01 -20.35 10.10
CA GLU A 240 11.37 -20.27 10.63
C GLU A 240 11.62 -18.95 11.37
N ALA A 241 11.14 -17.84 10.80
CA ALA A 241 11.27 -16.52 11.39
C ALA A 241 10.33 -16.28 12.59
N LYS A 242 9.39 -17.19 12.85
CA LYS A 242 8.42 -17.09 13.97
C LYS A 242 7.66 -15.76 13.96
N ILE A 243 6.98 -15.47 12.85
CA ILE A 243 6.12 -14.28 12.77
C ILE A 243 4.99 -14.34 13.80
N ASP A 244 4.58 -13.20 14.33
CA ASP A 244 3.56 -13.11 15.39
C ASP A 244 2.14 -13.06 14.83
N LEU A 245 1.94 -12.41 13.66
CA LEU A 245 0.62 -12.20 13.06
C LEU A 245 0.72 -12.15 11.54
N MET A 246 -0.28 -12.72 10.86
CA MET A 246 -0.51 -12.54 9.43
C MET A 246 -1.89 -11.91 9.20
N LEU A 247 -1.92 -10.82 8.46
CA LEU A 247 -3.13 -10.11 8.05
C LEU A 247 -3.44 -10.43 6.60
N CYS A 248 -4.64 -10.95 6.35
CA CYS A 248 -5.10 -11.35 5.02
C CYS A 248 -6.46 -10.74 4.68
N GLY A 249 -6.79 -10.68 3.39
CA GLY A 249 -8.08 -10.31 2.82
C GLY A 249 -8.64 -11.41 1.94
N HIS A 250 -9.22 -11.04 0.78
CA HIS A 250 -9.64 -11.92 -0.31
C HIS A 250 -10.87 -12.79 -0.05
N LEU A 251 -11.09 -13.25 1.16
CA LEU A 251 -12.10 -14.27 1.46
C LEU A 251 -13.52 -13.70 1.67
N HIS A 252 -13.66 -12.39 1.81
CA HIS A 252 -14.94 -11.71 2.09
C HIS A 252 -15.72 -12.34 3.28
N LYS A 253 -15.02 -12.66 4.37
CA LYS A 253 -15.59 -13.32 5.57
C LYS A 253 -15.46 -12.44 6.80
#